data_ee0e0fdfc92b5bb2555ba345108ba2cd
#
_entry.id   ee0e0fdfc92b5bb2555ba345108ba2cd
#
_cell.length_a   1.000
_cell.length_b   1.000
_cell.length_c   1.000
_cell.angle_alpha   90.00
_cell.angle_beta   90.00
_cell.angle_gamma   90.00
#
_symmetry.space_group_name_H-M   'P 1'
#
loop_
_entity.id
_entity.type
_entity.pdbx_description
1 polymer ?
#
loop_
_entity_poly.entity_id
_entity_poly.type
_entity_poly.pdbx_seq_one_letter_code
_entity_poly.pdbx_strand_id
1 'polypeptide(L)'
;MTTPLPADPLLPTFRWNPALRHGAGGYIDERGRMVAQTTIRDGLDSLLDAKKGEMGNLSVALRDGKISLGEWQTAMMQQVKDVHLISGAMERGGWAQMTQADFGRVGQAVRGEYGYLRNFAREIEDGLPLDGRFVRRAELYGEAGRDTYYEFTRVSARRNGYDEESSIRNARESCSECIEQEGRGYVPIGTLVPIGSRQCLSRCKCSMEYRNSETGVTVAY
;
A
#
# COMPACT_ATOMS: atom_id res chain seq x y z
N MET A 1 23.27 12.21 4.11
CA MET A 1 22.11 12.99 4.55
C MET A 1 20.90 12.04 4.51
N THR A 2 20.29 11.76 5.66
CA THR A 2 19.05 10.97 5.73
C THR A 2 17.90 11.88 5.33
N THR A 3 17.21 11.56 4.25
CA THR A 3 15.97 12.27 3.87
C THR A 3 14.99 12.13 5.03
N PRO A 4 14.36 13.22 5.50
CA PRO A 4 13.37 13.14 6.57
C PRO A 4 12.20 12.24 6.16
N LEU A 5 11.61 11.56 7.15
CA LEU A 5 10.38 10.80 6.94
C LEU A 5 9.26 11.77 6.54
N PRO A 6 8.32 11.32 5.70
CA PRO A 6 7.10 12.08 5.42
C PRO A 6 6.29 12.29 6.71
N ALA A 7 5.32 13.21 6.69
CA ALA A 7 4.43 13.42 7.82
C ALA A 7 3.75 12.10 8.23
N ASP A 8 3.50 11.92 9.55
CA ASP A 8 2.82 10.70 10.02
C ASP A 8 1.41 10.65 9.41
N PRO A 9 1.09 9.59 8.65
CA PRO A 9 -0.17 9.51 7.90
C PRO A 9 -1.40 9.41 8.81
N LEU A 10 -1.22 9.08 10.08
CA LEU A 10 -2.31 8.88 11.03
C LEU A 10 -2.49 10.06 12.00
N LEU A 11 -1.43 10.85 12.25
CA LEU A 11 -1.50 12.00 13.15
C LEU A 11 -2.05 13.24 12.42
N PRO A 12 -2.84 14.04 13.12
CA PRO A 12 -3.26 13.91 14.52
C PRO A 12 -4.53 13.07 14.76
N THR A 13 -5.14 12.51 13.70
CA THR A 13 -6.52 11.99 13.72
C THR A 13 -6.68 10.66 14.47
N PHE A 14 -5.67 9.76 14.36
CA PHE A 14 -5.75 8.42 14.95
C PHE A 14 -4.50 8.09 15.75
N ARG A 15 -4.67 7.29 16.81
CA ARG A 15 -3.57 6.76 17.62
C ARG A 15 -3.67 5.24 17.71
N TRP A 16 -2.53 4.58 17.67
CA TRP A 16 -2.45 3.14 17.89
C TRP A 16 -2.61 2.80 19.37
N ASN A 17 -3.44 1.80 19.68
CA ASN A 17 -3.59 1.24 21.00
C ASN A 17 -3.30 -0.28 20.96
N PRO A 18 -2.17 -0.74 21.52
CA PRO A 18 -1.79 -2.15 21.46
C PRO A 18 -2.68 -3.07 22.30
N ALA A 19 -3.46 -2.55 23.26
CA ALA A 19 -4.32 -3.34 24.13
C ALA A 19 -5.65 -3.75 23.48
N LEU A 20 -5.99 -3.18 22.33
CA LEU A 20 -7.21 -3.53 21.60
C LEU A 20 -7.10 -4.92 20.95
N ARG A 21 -8.27 -5.50 20.61
CA ARG A 21 -8.38 -6.79 19.90
C ARG A 21 -7.56 -7.90 20.56
N HIS A 22 -7.69 -8.06 21.87
CA HIS A 22 -6.97 -9.09 22.63
C HIS A 22 -5.43 -9.04 22.47
N GLY A 23 -4.88 -7.82 22.34
CA GLY A 23 -3.43 -7.62 22.17
C GLY A 23 -2.95 -7.53 20.71
N ALA A 24 -3.84 -7.71 19.74
CA ALA A 24 -3.50 -7.50 18.33
C ALA A 24 -3.35 -6.01 17.96
N GLY A 25 -3.81 -5.11 18.85
CA GLY A 25 -3.79 -3.68 18.63
C GLY A 25 -4.95 -3.16 17.78
N GLY A 26 -5.09 -1.86 17.73
CA GLY A 26 -6.12 -1.20 16.92
C GLY A 26 -5.99 0.33 17.00
N TYR A 27 -6.76 1.01 16.17
CA TYR A 27 -6.75 2.47 16.13
C TYR A 27 -7.85 3.04 17.01
N ILE A 28 -7.54 4.16 17.67
CA ILE A 28 -8.50 4.98 18.42
C ILE A 28 -8.47 6.41 17.90
N ASP A 29 -9.64 7.06 17.90
CA ASP A 29 -9.77 8.47 17.59
C ASP A 29 -9.33 9.35 18.79
N GLU A 30 -9.42 10.67 18.63
CA GLU A 30 -9.10 11.66 19.67
C GLU A 30 -9.95 11.49 20.96
N ARG A 31 -11.12 10.88 20.83
CA ARG A 31 -12.04 10.60 21.96
C ARG A 31 -11.80 9.21 22.58
N GLY A 32 -10.79 8.48 22.14
CA GLY A 32 -10.49 7.14 22.63
C GLY A 32 -11.42 6.04 22.10
N ARG A 33 -12.26 6.31 21.10
CA ARG A 33 -13.17 5.33 20.51
C ARG A 33 -12.42 4.52 19.44
N MET A 34 -12.72 3.24 19.37
CA MET A 34 -12.15 2.35 18.35
C MET A 34 -12.55 2.82 16.94
N VAL A 35 -11.57 2.92 16.07
CA VAL A 35 -11.76 3.24 14.65
C VAL A 35 -11.89 1.95 13.85
N ALA A 36 -12.88 1.91 12.97
CA ALA A 36 -13.08 0.77 12.09
C ALA A 36 -11.91 0.64 11.10
N GLN A 37 -11.51 -0.59 10.79
CA GLN A 37 -10.45 -0.84 9.82
C GLN A 37 -10.78 -0.30 8.41
N THR A 38 -12.07 -0.27 8.05
CA THR A 38 -12.54 0.36 6.82
C THR A 38 -12.16 1.84 6.75
N THR A 39 -12.27 2.59 7.85
CA THR A 39 -11.88 4.01 7.92
C THR A 39 -10.38 4.19 7.67
N ILE A 40 -9.54 3.32 8.22
CA ILE A 40 -8.09 3.35 7.99
C ILE A 40 -7.78 3.06 6.52
N ARG A 41 -8.45 2.08 5.95
CA ARG A 41 -8.31 1.71 4.54
C ARG A 41 -8.77 2.82 3.59
N ASP A 42 -9.89 3.47 3.89
CA ASP A 42 -10.37 4.62 3.11
C ASP A 42 -9.37 5.80 3.20
N GLY A 43 -8.75 5.98 4.35
CA GLY A 43 -7.66 6.95 4.54
C GLY A 43 -6.43 6.60 3.69
N LEU A 44 -6.04 5.31 3.64
CA LEU A 44 -4.98 4.84 2.76
C LEU A 44 -5.32 5.12 1.29
N ASP A 45 -6.52 4.76 0.85
CA ASP A 45 -6.97 4.98 -0.53
C ASP A 45 -6.88 6.47 -0.91
N SER A 46 -7.32 7.35 -0.02
CA SER A 46 -7.24 8.80 -0.21
C SER A 46 -5.79 9.30 -0.35
N LEU A 47 -4.89 8.79 0.48
CA LEU A 47 -3.44 9.12 0.41
C LEU A 47 -2.80 8.62 -0.88
N LEU A 48 -3.09 7.39 -1.28
CA LEU A 48 -2.57 6.82 -2.52
C LEU A 48 -3.08 7.59 -3.75
N ASP A 49 -4.35 8.00 -3.76
CA ASP A 49 -4.92 8.82 -4.83
C ASP A 49 -4.27 10.21 -4.90
N ALA A 50 -3.98 10.84 -3.76
CA ALA A 50 -3.23 12.09 -3.73
C ALA A 50 -1.82 11.91 -4.32
N LYS A 51 -1.11 10.82 -3.96
CA LYS A 51 0.23 10.50 -4.50
C LYS A 51 0.21 10.21 -6.00
N LYS A 52 -0.82 9.54 -6.50
CA LYS A 52 -1.04 9.39 -7.94
C LYS A 52 -1.16 10.74 -8.63
N GLY A 53 -1.94 11.66 -8.07
CA GLY A 53 -2.08 13.02 -8.60
C GLY A 53 -0.73 13.76 -8.63
N GLU A 54 0.09 13.66 -7.57
CA GLU A 54 1.43 14.25 -7.53
C GLU A 54 2.33 13.68 -8.64
N MET A 55 2.35 12.34 -8.82
CA MET A 55 3.13 11.68 -9.87
C MET A 55 2.63 12.03 -11.28
N GLY A 56 1.31 12.15 -11.45
CA GLY A 56 0.71 12.64 -12.69
C GLY A 56 1.17 14.06 -13.01
N ASN A 57 1.14 14.96 -12.03
CA ASN A 57 1.58 16.35 -12.20
C ASN A 57 3.07 16.45 -12.55
N LEU A 58 3.94 15.65 -11.92
CA LEU A 58 5.36 15.54 -12.28
C LEU A 58 5.52 15.11 -13.74
N SER A 59 4.73 14.15 -14.18
CA SER A 59 4.79 13.63 -15.55
C SER A 59 4.27 14.64 -16.57
N VAL A 60 3.24 15.40 -16.22
CA VAL A 60 2.78 16.54 -17.02
C VAL A 60 3.87 17.63 -17.12
N ALA A 61 4.57 17.92 -16.02
CA ALA A 61 5.66 18.90 -16.02
C ALA A 61 6.83 18.46 -16.91
N LEU A 62 7.19 17.15 -16.94
CA LEU A 62 8.18 16.61 -17.88
C LEU A 62 7.69 16.73 -19.33
N ARG A 63 6.46 16.32 -19.62
CA ARG A 63 5.86 16.43 -20.96
C ARG A 63 5.88 17.87 -21.49
N ASP A 64 5.57 18.82 -20.62
CA ASP A 64 5.51 20.24 -20.95
C ASP A 64 6.91 20.91 -20.96
N GLY A 65 7.99 20.16 -20.76
CA GLY A 65 9.36 20.66 -20.74
C GLY A 65 9.72 21.56 -19.55
N LYS A 66 8.90 21.53 -18.48
CA LYS A 66 9.12 22.35 -17.27
C LYS A 66 10.19 21.76 -16.35
N ILE A 67 10.42 20.47 -16.43
CA ILE A 67 11.48 19.74 -15.72
C ILE A 67 12.20 18.80 -16.69
N SER A 68 13.44 18.49 -16.39
CA SER A 68 14.23 17.49 -17.12
C SER A 68 13.84 16.05 -16.74
N LEU A 69 14.21 15.06 -17.57
CA LEU A 69 14.00 13.66 -17.26
C LEU A 69 14.69 13.23 -15.94
N GLY A 70 15.91 13.75 -15.69
CA GLY A 70 16.65 13.45 -14.45
C GLY A 70 15.93 13.99 -13.20
N GLU A 71 15.38 15.22 -13.28
CA GLU A 71 14.56 15.80 -12.19
C GLU A 71 13.28 14.99 -11.99
N TRP A 72 12.58 14.63 -13.07
CA TRP A 72 11.39 13.78 -13.02
C TRP A 72 11.69 12.45 -12.35
N GLN A 73 12.75 11.75 -12.79
CA GLN A 73 13.14 10.46 -12.23
C GLN A 73 13.46 10.56 -10.73
N THR A 74 14.20 11.59 -10.32
CA THR A 74 14.54 11.83 -8.92
C THR A 74 13.30 12.07 -8.07
N ALA A 75 12.39 12.93 -8.55
CA ALA A 75 11.12 13.21 -7.87
C ALA A 75 10.22 11.97 -7.79
N MET A 76 10.10 11.21 -8.87
CA MET A 76 9.35 9.96 -8.90
C MET A 76 9.92 8.91 -7.92
N MET A 77 11.24 8.78 -7.82
CA MET A 77 11.89 7.89 -6.84
C MET A 77 11.52 8.28 -5.40
N GLN A 78 11.47 9.59 -5.10
CA GLN A 78 11.05 10.05 -3.78
C GLN A 78 9.58 9.73 -3.51
N GLN A 79 8.69 9.98 -4.47
CA GLN A 79 7.26 9.67 -4.34
C GLN A 79 7.02 8.17 -4.13
N VAL A 80 7.69 7.30 -4.89
CA VAL A 80 7.63 5.84 -4.71
C VAL A 80 8.06 5.46 -3.30
N LYS A 81 9.18 6.00 -2.81
CA LYS A 81 9.64 5.73 -1.44
C LYS A 81 8.59 6.17 -0.40
N ASP A 82 8.02 7.35 -0.55
CA ASP A 82 7.03 7.91 0.37
C ASP A 82 5.76 7.05 0.41
N VAL A 83 5.26 6.61 -0.74
CA VAL A 83 4.09 5.73 -0.86
C VAL A 83 4.28 4.43 -0.04
N HIS A 84 5.40 3.75 -0.19
CA HIS A 84 5.68 2.52 0.55
C HIS A 84 5.87 2.76 2.05
N LEU A 85 6.57 3.83 2.43
CA LEU A 85 6.77 4.22 3.82
C LEU A 85 5.44 4.52 4.51
N ILE A 86 4.61 5.38 3.90
CA ILE A 86 3.30 5.76 4.42
C ILE A 86 2.40 4.53 4.58
N SER A 87 2.36 3.66 3.58
CA SER A 87 1.54 2.45 3.62
C SER A 87 1.94 1.50 4.74
N GLY A 88 3.23 1.29 4.95
CA GLY A 88 3.73 0.49 6.06
C GLY A 88 3.43 1.13 7.43
N ALA A 89 3.62 2.46 7.54
CA ALA A 89 3.33 3.18 8.78
C ALA A 89 1.82 3.16 9.11
N MET A 90 0.95 3.29 8.12
CA MET A 90 -0.50 3.21 8.33
C MET A 90 -0.93 1.86 8.90
N GLU A 91 -0.38 0.77 8.38
CA GLU A 91 -0.73 -0.55 8.92
C GLU A 91 -0.16 -0.75 10.32
N ARG A 92 1.05 -0.25 10.60
CA ARG A 92 1.69 -0.37 11.93
C ARG A 92 1.10 0.53 13.01
N GLY A 93 0.33 1.55 12.67
CA GLY A 93 -0.19 2.53 13.63
C GLY A 93 0.68 3.76 13.82
N GLY A 94 1.41 4.15 12.78
CA GLY A 94 2.27 5.32 12.73
C GLY A 94 3.77 5.00 12.81
N TRP A 95 4.60 6.02 12.61
CA TRP A 95 6.05 5.88 12.58
C TRP A 95 6.64 5.28 13.87
N ALA A 96 6.06 5.64 15.02
CA ALA A 96 6.52 5.17 16.32
C ALA A 96 6.40 3.64 16.51
N GLN A 97 5.56 2.99 15.71
CA GLN A 97 5.34 1.54 15.75
C GLN A 97 6.17 0.77 14.71
N MET A 98 6.82 1.48 13.77
CA MET A 98 7.69 0.88 12.77
C MET A 98 8.98 0.37 13.38
N THR A 99 9.30 -0.89 13.13
CA THR A 99 10.57 -1.52 13.52
C THR A 99 11.61 -1.41 12.41
N GLN A 100 12.88 -1.63 12.73
CA GLN A 100 13.96 -1.70 11.73
C GLN A 100 13.68 -2.78 10.66
N ALA A 101 13.08 -3.91 11.06
CA ALA A 101 12.68 -4.96 10.13
C ALA A 101 11.58 -4.47 9.16
N ASP A 102 10.66 -3.63 9.64
CA ASP A 102 9.62 -3.04 8.80
C ASP A 102 10.23 -2.06 7.78
N PHE A 103 11.15 -1.19 8.19
CA PHE A 103 11.92 -0.35 7.25
C PHE A 103 12.72 -1.19 6.24
N GLY A 104 13.25 -2.33 6.65
CA GLY A 104 13.92 -3.28 5.76
C GLY A 104 12.98 -3.83 4.67
N ARG A 105 11.74 -4.20 5.03
CA ARG A 105 10.71 -4.65 4.07
C ARG A 105 10.32 -3.56 3.09
N VAL A 106 10.08 -2.35 3.60
CA VAL A 106 9.84 -1.18 2.74
C VAL A 106 11.00 -0.98 1.76
N GLY A 107 12.24 -1.07 2.25
CA GLY A 107 13.42 -0.93 1.39
C GLY A 107 13.53 -1.99 0.28
N GLN A 108 13.04 -3.21 0.53
CA GLN A 108 12.97 -4.26 -0.50
C GLN A 108 11.93 -3.94 -1.57
N ALA A 109 10.72 -3.52 -1.18
CA ALA A 109 9.66 -3.11 -2.10
C ALA A 109 10.11 -1.94 -2.97
N VAL A 110 10.63 -0.87 -2.36
CA VAL A 110 11.16 0.31 -3.06
C VAL A 110 12.27 -0.04 -4.04
N ARG A 111 13.15 -0.99 -3.72
CA ARG A 111 14.23 -1.43 -4.63
C ARG A 111 13.67 -2.04 -5.91
N GLY A 112 12.61 -2.84 -5.80
CA GLY A 112 11.90 -3.41 -6.95
C GLY A 112 11.33 -2.31 -7.84
N GLU A 113 10.57 -1.40 -7.25
CA GLU A 113 9.95 -0.28 -7.96
C GLU A 113 10.97 0.64 -8.63
N TYR A 114 12.10 0.90 -7.99
CA TYR A 114 13.19 1.67 -8.59
C TYR A 114 13.78 0.99 -9.83
N GLY A 115 13.75 -0.35 -9.88
CA GLY A 115 14.13 -1.11 -11.08
C GLY A 115 13.18 -0.80 -12.24
N TYR A 116 11.88 -0.89 -12.02
CA TYR A 116 10.86 -0.57 -13.02
C TYR A 116 10.93 0.90 -13.46
N LEU A 117 11.09 1.82 -12.52
CA LEU A 117 11.18 3.25 -12.82
C LEU A 117 12.41 3.60 -13.65
N ARG A 118 13.58 2.97 -13.39
CA ARG A 118 14.78 3.13 -14.24
C ARG A 118 14.57 2.62 -15.66
N ASN A 119 13.86 1.50 -15.81
CA ASN A 119 13.53 1.00 -17.15
C ASN A 119 12.58 1.96 -17.87
N PHE A 120 11.59 2.49 -17.16
CA PHE A 120 10.66 3.47 -17.70
C PHE A 120 11.38 4.76 -18.14
N ALA A 121 12.35 5.26 -17.36
CA ALA A 121 13.14 6.43 -17.73
C ALA A 121 13.96 6.17 -19.01
N ARG A 122 14.56 4.95 -19.18
CA ARG A 122 15.26 4.57 -20.41
C ARG A 122 14.33 4.54 -21.62
N GLU A 123 13.13 3.99 -21.48
CA GLU A 123 12.15 4.00 -22.57
C GLU A 123 11.80 5.45 -23.01
N ILE A 124 11.78 6.41 -22.06
CA ILE A 124 11.58 7.82 -22.38
C ILE A 124 12.79 8.39 -23.14
N GLU A 125 14.01 8.08 -22.71
CA GLU A 125 15.25 8.46 -23.43
C GLU A 125 15.28 7.88 -24.85
N ASP A 126 14.75 6.66 -25.04
CA ASP A 126 14.66 5.97 -26.33
C ASP A 126 13.49 6.47 -27.21
N GLY A 127 12.76 7.52 -26.76
CA GLY A 127 11.74 8.20 -27.56
C GLY A 127 10.29 7.77 -27.27
N LEU A 128 10.02 7.20 -26.11
CA LEU A 128 8.62 6.94 -25.70
C LEU A 128 7.81 8.23 -25.76
N PRO A 129 6.66 8.27 -26.47
CA PRO A 129 5.82 9.45 -26.53
C PRO A 129 5.32 9.88 -25.16
N LEU A 130 5.50 11.17 -24.82
CA LEU A 130 5.03 11.76 -23.56
C LEU A 130 3.54 12.15 -23.66
N ASP A 131 2.69 11.18 -23.96
CA ASP A 131 1.24 11.33 -24.12
C ASP A 131 0.45 11.02 -22.82
N GLY A 132 -0.86 10.93 -22.92
CA GLY A 132 -1.72 10.57 -21.78
C GLY A 132 -1.46 9.16 -21.24
N ARG A 133 -0.89 8.24 -22.04
CA ARG A 133 -0.54 6.88 -21.60
C ARG A 133 0.71 6.92 -20.74
N PHE A 134 1.70 7.75 -21.09
CA PHE A 134 2.87 8.01 -20.28
C PHE A 134 2.48 8.51 -18.87
N VAL A 135 1.62 9.56 -18.79
CA VAL A 135 1.14 10.10 -17.53
C VAL A 135 0.43 9.02 -16.70
N ARG A 136 -0.49 8.29 -17.32
CA ARG A 136 -1.24 7.22 -16.65
C ARG A 136 -0.35 6.09 -16.14
N ARG A 137 0.72 5.73 -16.88
CA ARG A 137 1.70 4.74 -16.44
C ARG A 137 2.50 5.25 -15.22
N ALA A 138 2.84 6.53 -15.17
CA ALA A 138 3.51 7.13 -14.02
C ALA A 138 2.61 7.12 -12.77
N GLU A 139 1.32 7.40 -12.92
CA GLU A 139 0.33 7.35 -11.83
C GLU A 139 0.23 5.95 -11.18
N LEU A 140 0.48 4.86 -11.93
CA LEU A 140 0.40 3.50 -11.38
C LEU A 140 1.40 3.26 -10.24
N TYR A 141 2.55 3.95 -10.21
CA TYR A 141 3.49 3.85 -9.10
C TYR A 141 2.91 4.32 -7.77
N GLY A 142 1.92 5.23 -7.78
CA GLY A 142 1.21 5.64 -6.58
C GLY A 142 0.38 4.53 -5.94
N GLU A 143 0.05 3.49 -6.70
CA GLU A 143 -0.77 2.37 -6.23
C GLU A 143 0.05 1.25 -5.58
N ALA A 144 1.36 1.19 -5.83
CA ALA A 144 2.25 0.15 -5.30
C ALA A 144 2.28 0.12 -3.76
N GLY A 145 1.93 1.21 -3.08
CA GLY A 145 1.78 1.26 -1.64
C GLY A 145 0.72 0.30 -1.09
N ARG A 146 -0.31 -0.02 -1.88
CA ARG A 146 -1.37 -0.95 -1.48
C ARG A 146 -0.81 -2.35 -1.20
N ASP A 147 0.09 -2.85 -2.05
CA ASP A 147 0.77 -4.12 -1.85
C ASP A 147 1.56 -4.13 -0.53
N THR A 148 2.27 -3.03 -0.24
CA THR A 148 3.00 -2.88 1.01
C THR A 148 2.07 -2.92 2.22
N TYR A 149 0.95 -2.21 2.19
CA TYR A 149 -0.03 -2.25 3.26
C TYR A 149 -0.51 -3.67 3.55
N TYR A 150 -0.93 -4.42 2.53
CA TYR A 150 -1.43 -5.79 2.71
C TYR A 150 -0.32 -6.79 3.04
N GLU A 151 0.90 -6.59 2.58
CA GLU A 151 2.02 -7.42 3.03
C GLU A 151 2.29 -7.20 4.54
N PHE A 152 2.16 -5.97 5.01
CA PHE A 152 2.27 -5.67 6.44
C PHE A 152 1.12 -6.28 7.25
N THR A 153 -0.12 -6.30 6.74
CA THR A 153 -1.23 -7.00 7.43
C THR A 153 -0.95 -8.49 7.59
N ARG A 154 -0.34 -9.15 6.58
CA ARG A 154 0.10 -10.55 6.67
C ARG A 154 1.12 -10.76 7.79
N VAL A 155 2.11 -9.85 7.89
CA VAL A 155 3.13 -9.91 8.94
C VAL A 155 2.49 -9.72 10.32
N SER A 156 1.55 -8.78 10.45
CA SER A 156 0.80 -8.57 11.70
C SER A 156 -0.03 -9.80 12.06
N ALA A 157 -0.74 -10.36 11.10
CA ALA A 157 -1.55 -11.56 11.31
C ALA A 157 -0.70 -12.73 11.83
N ARG A 158 0.43 -13.03 11.18
CA ARG A 158 1.36 -14.08 11.65
C ARG A 158 1.89 -13.82 13.05
N ARG A 159 2.27 -12.58 13.38
CA ARG A 159 2.74 -12.20 14.72
C ARG A 159 1.66 -12.39 15.80
N ASN A 160 0.41 -12.27 15.42
CA ASN A 160 -0.75 -12.42 16.31
C ASN A 160 -1.30 -13.87 16.33
N GLY A 161 -0.56 -14.82 15.78
CA GLY A 161 -0.90 -16.24 15.82
C GLY A 161 -1.95 -16.70 14.80
N TYR A 162 -2.21 -15.90 13.75
CA TYR A 162 -3.01 -16.33 12.62
C TYR A 162 -2.10 -17.03 11.59
N ASP A 163 -2.59 -18.09 10.98
CA ASP A 163 -1.84 -18.94 10.05
C ASP A 163 -2.51 -19.08 8.68
N GLU A 164 -3.78 -18.70 8.56
CA GLU A 164 -4.54 -18.74 7.33
C GLU A 164 -5.05 -17.37 6.91
N GLU A 165 -5.20 -17.18 5.60
CA GLU A 165 -5.79 -16.00 4.99
C GLU A 165 -6.92 -16.35 4.03
N SER A 166 -7.91 -15.47 3.91
CA SER A 166 -8.99 -15.54 2.93
C SER A 166 -9.22 -14.16 2.32
N SER A 167 -9.67 -14.13 1.07
CA SER A 167 -10.05 -12.90 0.38
C SER A 167 -11.55 -12.72 0.43
N ILE A 168 -12.00 -11.53 0.81
CA ILE A 168 -13.41 -11.14 0.87
C ILE A 168 -13.69 -10.09 -0.19
N ARG A 169 -14.64 -10.35 -1.08
CA ARG A 169 -15.09 -9.37 -2.08
C ARG A 169 -16.10 -8.42 -1.47
N ASN A 170 -15.81 -7.13 -1.56
CA ASN A 170 -16.68 -6.07 -1.04
C ASN A 170 -17.33 -5.25 -2.18
N ALA A 171 -17.03 -5.55 -3.45
CA ALA A 171 -17.62 -4.90 -4.59
C ALA A 171 -18.77 -5.73 -5.18
N ARG A 172 -19.79 -5.05 -5.71
CA ARG A 172 -20.90 -5.69 -6.44
C ARG A 172 -20.39 -6.42 -7.69
N GLU A 173 -19.42 -5.81 -8.38
CA GLU A 173 -18.75 -6.38 -9.54
C GLU A 173 -17.26 -6.56 -9.19
N SER A 174 -16.73 -7.74 -9.43
CA SER A 174 -15.34 -8.10 -9.14
C SER A 174 -14.67 -8.68 -10.39
N CYS A 175 -13.37 -8.46 -10.56
CA CYS A 175 -12.61 -9.10 -11.63
C CYS A 175 -12.53 -10.63 -11.40
N SER A 176 -12.26 -11.37 -12.47
CA SER A 176 -12.18 -12.85 -12.43
C SER A 176 -11.18 -13.35 -11.39
N GLU A 177 -10.02 -12.72 -11.28
CA GLU A 177 -8.99 -13.10 -10.32
C GLU A 177 -9.47 -12.90 -8.87
N CYS A 178 -10.19 -11.81 -8.55
CA CYS A 178 -10.76 -11.62 -7.22
C CYS A 178 -11.81 -12.69 -6.88
N ILE A 179 -12.60 -13.11 -7.87
CA ILE A 179 -13.57 -14.22 -7.72
C ILE A 179 -12.82 -15.52 -7.42
N GLU A 180 -11.77 -15.82 -8.17
CA GLU A 180 -10.92 -17.00 -7.95
C GLU A 180 -10.28 -16.99 -6.56
N GLN A 181 -9.66 -15.86 -6.15
CA GLN A 181 -8.99 -15.77 -4.86
C GLN A 181 -9.96 -15.94 -3.68
N GLU A 182 -11.20 -15.42 -3.77
CA GLU A 182 -12.23 -15.68 -2.75
C GLU A 182 -12.67 -17.16 -2.75
N GLY A 183 -12.84 -17.75 -3.94
CA GLY A 183 -13.26 -19.15 -4.08
C GLY A 183 -12.30 -20.17 -3.47
N ARG A 184 -11.05 -19.78 -3.21
CA ARG A 184 -10.06 -20.64 -2.55
C ARG A 184 -10.32 -20.79 -1.05
N GLY A 185 -11.15 -19.92 -0.46
CA GLY A 185 -11.42 -19.92 0.98
C GLY A 185 -10.18 -19.62 1.82
N TYR A 186 -10.10 -20.22 3.01
CA TYR A 186 -8.94 -20.11 3.87
C TYR A 186 -7.79 -20.99 3.40
N VAL A 187 -6.64 -20.36 3.19
CA VAL A 187 -5.38 -20.99 2.78
C VAL A 187 -4.23 -20.43 3.64
N PRO A 188 -3.06 -21.11 3.70
CA PRO A 188 -1.91 -20.60 4.46
C PRO A 188 -1.55 -19.16 4.05
N ILE A 189 -1.22 -18.32 5.04
CA ILE A 189 -0.86 -16.91 4.79
C ILE A 189 0.29 -16.81 3.79
N GLY A 190 0.12 -15.98 2.76
CA GLY A 190 1.07 -15.77 1.68
C GLY A 190 0.76 -16.59 0.42
N THR A 191 -0.33 -17.36 0.41
CA THR A 191 -0.75 -18.17 -0.74
C THR A 191 -1.58 -17.36 -1.75
N LEU A 192 -2.43 -16.44 -1.29
CA LEU A 192 -3.26 -15.63 -2.16
C LEU A 192 -2.46 -14.52 -2.83
N VAL A 193 -2.86 -14.16 -4.05
CA VAL A 193 -2.33 -12.96 -4.71
C VAL A 193 -2.71 -11.72 -3.88
N PRO A 194 -1.76 -10.84 -3.53
CA PRO A 194 -2.04 -9.66 -2.73
C PRO A 194 -3.08 -8.74 -3.37
N ILE A 195 -3.83 -8.03 -2.52
CA ILE A 195 -4.69 -6.93 -2.98
C ILE A 195 -3.77 -5.80 -3.46
N GLY A 196 -4.02 -5.31 -4.69
CA GLY A 196 -3.14 -4.33 -5.34
C GLY A 196 -2.36 -4.95 -6.50
N SER A 197 -1.92 -6.22 -6.37
CA SER A 197 -1.24 -6.97 -7.44
C SER A 197 -2.19 -7.78 -8.33
N ARG A 198 -3.49 -7.78 -8.06
CA ARG A 198 -4.52 -8.49 -8.83
C ARG A 198 -4.88 -7.73 -10.11
N GLN A 199 -5.58 -8.39 -11.03
CA GLN A 199 -6.01 -7.81 -12.31
C GLN A 199 -6.71 -6.45 -12.19
N CYS A 200 -7.44 -6.20 -11.10
CA CYS A 200 -8.10 -4.92 -10.85
C CYS A 200 -7.17 -3.84 -10.24
N LEU A 201 -5.93 -4.19 -9.88
CA LEU A 201 -4.92 -3.29 -9.30
C LEU A 201 -5.53 -2.41 -8.19
N SER A 202 -5.35 -1.09 -8.28
CA SER A 202 -5.86 -0.08 -7.34
C SER A 202 -7.39 -0.02 -7.22
N ARG A 203 -8.12 -0.53 -8.20
CA ARG A 203 -9.58 -0.56 -8.17
C ARG A 203 -10.14 -1.69 -7.32
N CYS A 204 -9.26 -2.51 -6.72
CA CYS A 204 -9.66 -3.62 -5.87
C CYS A 204 -10.33 -3.09 -4.59
N LYS A 205 -11.58 -3.49 -4.38
CA LYS A 205 -12.35 -3.21 -3.16
C LYS A 205 -12.36 -4.37 -2.17
N CYS A 206 -11.66 -5.46 -2.50
CA CYS A 206 -11.55 -6.63 -1.63
C CYS A 206 -10.83 -6.29 -0.32
N SER A 207 -11.04 -7.11 0.68
CA SER A 207 -10.30 -7.11 1.95
C SER A 207 -9.71 -8.49 2.22
N MET A 208 -8.81 -8.56 3.20
CA MET A 208 -8.26 -9.80 3.69
C MET A 208 -8.86 -10.09 5.07
N GLU A 209 -9.16 -11.36 5.30
CA GLU A 209 -9.47 -11.91 6.60
C GLU A 209 -8.42 -12.97 6.95
N TYR A 210 -8.00 -12.98 8.20
CA TYR A 210 -7.03 -13.95 8.70
C TYR A 210 -7.69 -14.81 9.78
N ARG A 211 -7.35 -16.09 9.81
CA ARG A 211 -7.88 -17.08 10.75
C ARG A 211 -6.73 -17.80 11.46
N ASN A 212 -6.93 -18.07 12.74
CA ASN A 212 -6.17 -19.09 13.43
C ASN A 212 -6.88 -20.43 13.20
N SER A 213 -6.22 -21.39 12.55
CA SER A 213 -6.84 -22.67 12.15
C SER A 213 -7.19 -23.57 13.34
N GLU A 214 -6.49 -23.45 14.48
CA GLU A 214 -6.73 -24.24 15.67
C GLU A 214 -7.94 -23.74 16.48
N THR A 215 -8.08 -22.39 16.61
CA THR A 215 -9.12 -21.79 17.46
C THR A 215 -10.36 -21.35 16.68
N GLY A 216 -10.25 -21.22 15.35
CA GLY A 216 -11.29 -20.68 14.48
C GLY A 216 -11.48 -19.15 14.61
N VAL A 217 -10.71 -18.47 15.44
CA VAL A 217 -10.80 -17.01 15.61
C VAL A 217 -10.36 -16.29 14.34
N THR A 218 -11.15 -15.32 13.89
CA THR A 218 -10.87 -14.52 12.68
C THR A 218 -10.66 -13.05 13.00
N VAL A 219 -9.92 -12.37 12.12
CA VAL A 219 -9.73 -10.90 12.11
C VAL A 219 -9.72 -10.40 10.67
N ALA A 220 -10.48 -9.34 10.37
CA ALA A 220 -10.47 -8.66 9.07
C ALA A 220 -9.56 -7.42 9.11
N TYR A 221 -8.85 -7.19 7.99
CA TYR A 221 -7.97 -6.04 7.75
C TYR A 221 -8.36 -5.28 6.47
#